data_ecc60611e93aa31b8382dece1942e002
#
_entry.id   ecc60611e93aa31b8382dece1942e002
#
_cell.length_a   1.000
_cell.length_b   1.000
_cell.length_c   1.000
_cell.angle_alpha   90.00
_cell.angle_beta   90.00
_cell.angle_gamma   90.00
#
_symmetry.space_group_name_H-M   'P 1'
#
loop_
_entity.id
_entity.type
_entity.pdbx_description
1 polymer ?
#
loop_
_entity_poly.entity_id
_entity_poly.type
_entity_poly.pdbx_seq_one_letter_code
_entity_poly.pdbx_strand_id
1 'polypeptide(L)'
;MELALYCPVYGYYEKEKDIGKRGDFFTSASVGGLFGELLAHQFAQWLDGCPGAGGLLTIVEAGAHDGRLAADVLGALRTFHPRLFDSVSYCVIEPSASRQERQRRRLAGFAGKVVWADDLPSAAALRGGTIRGVIFSNELLDAMPVRRVAWDAKRRRWFEWGVGCGDGGFVWAPFRDVESREVLGELDGAIEEVLPDGFTTEIGEAAVEWWKEAARWLDRGRLVTFDYGFTLEERFRPERVEGTLRAYRGHQVSRDVLRDPGEQDLTAHVDFTA
;
A
#
# COMPACT_ATOMS: atom_id res chain seq x y z
N MET A 1 7.75 -9.58 7.41
CA MET A 1 6.58 -8.73 7.18
C MET A 1 5.50 -9.48 6.42
N GLU A 2 5.76 -10.03 5.25
CA GLU A 2 4.79 -10.76 4.43
C GLU A 2 3.97 -11.80 5.19
N LEU A 3 4.64 -12.78 5.84
CA LEU A 3 3.94 -13.81 6.61
C LEU A 3 3.15 -13.25 7.80
N ALA A 4 3.66 -12.22 8.47
CA ALA A 4 2.98 -11.59 9.61
C ALA A 4 1.70 -10.86 9.20
N LEU A 5 1.67 -10.27 8.00
CA LEU A 5 0.53 -9.50 7.51
C LEU A 5 -0.45 -10.34 6.68
N TYR A 6 0.07 -11.21 5.79
CA TYR A 6 -0.71 -11.81 4.71
C TYR A 6 -0.79 -13.34 4.74
N CYS A 7 -0.21 -14.02 5.76
CA CYS A 7 -0.39 -15.47 5.87
C CYS A 7 -1.89 -15.82 5.94
N PRO A 8 -2.42 -16.70 5.07
CA PRO A 8 -3.85 -17.01 5.03
C PRO A 8 -4.44 -17.53 6.35
N VAL A 9 -3.60 -18.05 7.24
CA VAL A 9 -4.03 -18.65 8.52
C VAL A 9 -3.78 -17.72 9.71
N TYR A 10 -2.63 -17.01 9.72
CA TYR A 10 -2.17 -16.26 10.87
C TYR A 10 -1.95 -14.78 10.60
N GLY A 11 -2.05 -14.35 9.33
CA GLY A 11 -1.77 -12.98 8.91
C GLY A 11 -2.72 -11.97 9.56
N TYR A 12 -2.17 -10.83 9.90
CA TYR A 12 -2.91 -9.74 10.56
C TYR A 12 -4.16 -9.34 9.77
N TYR A 13 -4.03 -9.17 8.44
CA TYR A 13 -5.14 -8.75 7.57
C TYR A 13 -6.16 -9.85 7.27
N GLU A 14 -5.85 -11.13 7.53
CA GLU A 14 -6.82 -12.21 7.36
C GLU A 14 -7.77 -12.36 8.57
N LYS A 15 -7.41 -11.76 9.71
CA LYS A 15 -8.26 -11.75 10.89
C LYS A 15 -9.37 -10.72 10.77
N GLU A 16 -10.54 -11.03 11.34
CA GLU A 16 -11.63 -10.06 11.45
C GLU A 16 -11.29 -9.02 12.54
N LYS A 17 -10.58 -7.97 12.14
CA LYS A 17 -10.31 -6.83 13.02
C LYS A 17 -10.97 -5.58 12.45
N ASP A 18 -11.62 -4.81 13.33
CA ASP A 18 -12.19 -3.51 12.98
C ASP A 18 -11.07 -2.48 12.75
N ILE A 19 -11.23 -1.63 11.73
CA ILE A 19 -10.42 -0.41 11.55
C ILE A 19 -11.23 0.81 12.02
N GLY A 20 -10.54 1.85 12.46
CA GLY A 20 -11.11 3.08 12.96
C GLY A 20 -11.23 3.10 14.48
N LYS A 21 -12.26 3.74 15.04
CA LYS A 21 -12.39 3.98 16.50
C LYS A 21 -12.32 2.73 17.39
N ARG A 22 -12.55 1.55 16.85
CA ARG A 22 -12.47 0.25 17.55
C ARG A 22 -11.32 -0.62 17.06
N GLY A 23 -10.54 -0.19 16.05
CA GLY A 23 -9.43 -0.93 15.47
C GLY A 23 -8.07 -0.49 15.99
N ASP A 24 -7.01 -0.96 15.34
CA ASP A 24 -5.64 -0.71 15.77
C ASP A 24 -5.09 0.65 15.29
N PHE A 25 -5.68 1.25 14.24
CA PHE A 25 -5.25 2.54 13.67
C PHE A 25 -6.39 3.28 12.93
N PHE A 26 -6.16 4.55 12.62
CA PHE A 26 -7.05 5.38 11.83
C PHE A 26 -6.48 5.57 10.42
N THR A 27 -7.31 5.40 9.40
CA THR A 27 -7.00 5.81 8.03
C THR A 27 -7.78 7.06 7.66
N SER A 28 -7.36 7.79 6.62
CA SER A 28 -8.09 8.92 6.06
C SER A 28 -9.53 8.53 5.67
N ALA A 29 -9.74 7.31 5.19
CA ALA A 29 -11.04 6.75 4.87
C ALA A 29 -11.91 6.45 6.12
N SER A 30 -11.29 6.22 7.29
CA SER A 30 -12.02 5.88 8.53
C SER A 30 -12.59 7.08 9.28
N VAL A 31 -12.12 8.30 8.98
CA VAL A 31 -12.49 9.53 9.70
C VAL A 31 -13.83 10.13 9.21
N GLY A 32 -14.28 9.78 8.00
CA GLY A 32 -15.58 10.25 7.45
C GLY A 32 -15.65 10.11 5.94
N GLY A 33 -16.82 10.35 5.35
CA GLY A 33 -17.06 10.25 3.92
C GLY A 33 -16.42 11.35 3.06
N LEU A 34 -15.91 12.44 3.68
CA LEU A 34 -15.36 13.59 2.95
C LEU A 34 -14.21 13.22 2.00
N PHE A 35 -13.33 12.31 2.43
CA PHE A 35 -12.23 11.88 1.57
C PHE A 35 -12.73 11.18 0.30
N GLY A 36 -13.71 10.27 0.45
CA GLY A 36 -14.35 9.61 -0.69
C GLY A 36 -15.10 10.58 -1.61
N GLU A 37 -15.75 11.62 -1.05
CA GLU A 37 -16.39 12.69 -1.83
C GLU A 37 -15.36 13.48 -2.65
N LEU A 38 -14.25 13.89 -2.04
CA LEU A 38 -13.17 14.61 -2.74
C LEU A 38 -12.57 13.77 -3.85
N LEU A 39 -12.33 12.48 -3.61
CA LEU A 39 -11.85 11.56 -4.65
C LEU A 39 -12.86 11.42 -5.78
N ALA A 40 -14.14 11.29 -5.48
CA ALA A 40 -15.18 11.20 -6.50
C ALA A 40 -15.23 12.43 -7.41
N HIS A 41 -15.11 13.64 -6.85
CA HIS A 41 -15.02 14.87 -7.62
C HIS A 41 -13.75 14.92 -8.48
N GLN A 42 -12.60 14.54 -7.93
CA GLN A 42 -11.35 14.52 -8.67
C GLN A 42 -11.36 13.47 -9.80
N PHE A 43 -11.90 12.28 -9.53
CA PHE A 43 -12.04 11.24 -10.55
C PHE A 43 -13.00 11.69 -11.65
N ALA A 44 -14.08 12.35 -11.31
CA ALA A 44 -15.00 12.91 -12.31
C ALA A 44 -14.31 13.91 -13.23
N GLN A 45 -13.50 14.82 -12.70
CA GLN A 45 -12.72 15.76 -13.50
C GLN A 45 -11.73 15.06 -14.44
N TRP A 46 -11.03 14.02 -13.95
CA TRP A 46 -10.06 13.29 -14.77
C TRP A 46 -10.72 12.45 -15.87
N LEU A 47 -11.87 11.87 -15.57
CA LEU A 47 -12.59 10.97 -16.48
C LEU A 47 -13.41 11.75 -17.52
N ASP A 48 -13.90 12.94 -17.19
CA ASP A 48 -14.61 13.82 -18.16
C ASP A 48 -13.71 14.23 -19.33
N GLY A 49 -12.42 14.44 -19.08
CA GLY A 49 -11.40 14.70 -20.09
C GLY A 49 -10.86 13.48 -20.85
N CYS A 50 -11.31 12.27 -20.50
CA CYS A 50 -10.91 11.04 -21.19
C CYS A 50 -11.82 10.79 -22.41
N PRO A 51 -11.39 11.07 -23.66
CA PRO A 51 -12.23 10.81 -24.81
C PRO A 51 -12.60 9.33 -24.89
N GLY A 52 -13.88 9.06 -24.80
CA GLY A 52 -14.44 7.72 -24.91
C GLY A 52 -14.37 7.18 -26.33
N ALA A 53 -13.20 6.72 -26.76
CA ALA A 53 -13.11 5.85 -27.91
C ALA A 53 -13.47 4.43 -27.46
N GLY A 54 -14.76 4.13 -27.34
CA GLY A 54 -15.30 2.76 -27.40
C GLY A 54 -15.05 1.81 -26.22
N GLY A 55 -14.46 2.25 -25.09
CA GLY A 55 -14.18 1.38 -23.94
C GLY A 55 -14.85 1.85 -22.64
N LEU A 56 -15.21 0.91 -21.78
CA LEU A 56 -15.77 1.18 -20.45
C LEU A 56 -14.72 1.82 -19.56
N LEU A 57 -14.99 3.03 -19.06
CA LEU A 57 -14.14 3.67 -18.05
C LEU A 57 -14.23 2.91 -16.73
N THR A 58 -13.10 2.74 -16.06
CA THR A 58 -13.02 1.97 -14.82
C THR A 58 -12.27 2.75 -13.75
N ILE A 59 -12.82 2.76 -12.55
CA ILE A 59 -12.11 3.13 -11.34
C ILE A 59 -11.66 1.82 -10.68
N VAL A 60 -10.36 1.65 -10.48
CA VAL A 60 -9.77 0.48 -9.84
C VAL A 60 -9.21 0.90 -8.49
N GLU A 61 -9.68 0.31 -7.42
CA GLU A 61 -9.16 0.47 -6.07
C GLU A 61 -8.40 -0.78 -5.65
N ALA A 62 -7.14 -0.62 -5.28
CA ALA A 62 -6.35 -1.68 -4.68
C ALA A 62 -6.24 -1.48 -3.16
N GLY A 63 -6.44 -2.57 -2.39
CA GLY A 63 -6.39 -2.49 -0.93
C GLY A 63 -7.61 -1.84 -0.29
N ALA A 64 -8.81 -2.11 -0.81
CA ALA A 64 -10.08 -1.51 -0.35
C ALA A 64 -10.50 -1.89 1.09
N HIS A 65 -9.70 -2.69 1.78
CA HIS A 65 -9.92 -3.19 3.14
C HIS A 65 -11.35 -3.72 3.34
N ASP A 66 -12.23 -2.97 4.01
CA ASP A 66 -13.63 -3.34 4.24
C ASP A 66 -14.61 -2.76 3.19
N GLY A 67 -14.11 -2.05 2.18
CA GLY A 67 -14.89 -1.44 1.10
C GLY A 67 -15.55 -0.10 1.46
N ARG A 68 -15.17 0.53 2.56
CA ARG A 68 -15.77 1.80 3.01
C ARG A 68 -15.47 2.93 2.03
N LEU A 69 -14.21 3.09 1.63
CA LEU A 69 -13.81 4.13 0.68
C LEU A 69 -14.52 3.96 -0.67
N ALA A 70 -14.61 2.72 -1.17
CA ALA A 70 -15.38 2.39 -2.36
C ALA A 70 -16.85 2.83 -2.24
N ALA A 71 -17.48 2.57 -1.07
CA ALA A 71 -18.87 2.98 -0.83
C ALA A 71 -19.03 4.49 -0.82
N ASP A 72 -18.11 5.22 -0.19
CA ASP A 72 -18.12 6.69 -0.11
C ASP A 72 -17.92 7.31 -1.51
N VAL A 73 -16.94 6.83 -2.28
CA VAL A 73 -16.69 7.27 -3.68
C VAL A 73 -17.91 7.00 -4.56
N LEU A 74 -18.45 5.78 -4.53
CA LEU A 74 -19.62 5.42 -5.34
C LEU A 74 -20.88 6.21 -4.94
N GLY A 75 -21.07 6.43 -3.64
CA GLY A 75 -22.16 7.26 -3.11
C GLY A 75 -22.10 8.70 -3.61
N ALA A 76 -20.91 9.29 -3.56
CA ALA A 76 -20.65 10.64 -4.04
C ALA A 76 -20.81 10.74 -5.57
N LEU A 77 -20.26 9.78 -6.34
CA LEU A 77 -20.45 9.73 -7.80
C LEU A 77 -21.96 9.67 -8.15
N ARG A 78 -22.70 8.80 -7.49
CA ARG A 78 -24.15 8.67 -7.72
C ARG A 78 -24.91 9.97 -7.44
N THR A 79 -24.50 10.70 -6.41
CA THR A 79 -25.17 11.92 -5.97
C THR A 79 -24.80 13.14 -6.81
N PHE A 80 -23.50 13.33 -7.04
CA PHE A 80 -22.97 14.57 -7.63
C PHE A 80 -22.58 14.43 -9.11
N HIS A 81 -22.33 13.21 -9.58
CA HIS A 81 -21.89 12.92 -10.95
C HIS A 81 -22.67 11.75 -11.57
N PRO A 82 -24.04 11.79 -11.61
CA PRO A 82 -24.86 10.63 -11.97
C PRO A 82 -24.55 10.09 -13.38
N ARG A 83 -24.25 10.95 -14.36
CA ARG A 83 -23.89 10.50 -15.72
C ARG A 83 -22.62 9.67 -15.74
N LEU A 84 -21.59 10.08 -14.97
CA LEU A 84 -20.38 9.31 -14.83
C LEU A 84 -20.64 8.02 -14.07
N PHE A 85 -21.40 8.09 -12.96
CA PHE A 85 -21.79 6.89 -12.20
C PHE A 85 -22.45 5.84 -13.10
N ASP A 86 -23.33 6.23 -14.01
CA ASP A 86 -24.00 5.31 -14.92
C ASP A 86 -23.05 4.65 -15.92
N SER A 87 -22.03 5.36 -16.39
CA SER A 87 -21.08 4.92 -17.44
C SER A 87 -19.81 4.28 -16.93
N VAL A 88 -19.40 4.51 -15.67
CA VAL A 88 -18.18 3.96 -15.09
C VAL A 88 -18.43 2.61 -14.42
N SER A 89 -17.41 1.75 -14.43
CA SER A 89 -17.34 0.55 -13.60
C SER A 89 -16.37 0.77 -12.46
N TYR A 90 -16.61 0.10 -11.33
CA TYR A 90 -15.69 0.09 -10.21
C TYR A 90 -15.13 -1.32 -10.02
N CYS A 91 -13.80 -1.44 -9.94
CA CYS A 91 -13.12 -2.72 -9.74
C CYS A 91 -12.33 -2.66 -8.44
N VAL A 92 -12.56 -3.61 -7.55
CA VAL A 92 -11.77 -3.77 -6.33
C VAL A 92 -10.76 -4.89 -6.56
N ILE A 93 -9.47 -4.59 -6.35
CA ILE A 93 -8.42 -5.60 -6.32
C ILE A 93 -8.26 -6.08 -4.89
N GLU A 94 -8.59 -7.34 -4.66
CA GLU A 94 -8.56 -7.96 -3.34
C GLU A 94 -8.30 -9.47 -3.47
N PRO A 95 -7.09 -9.97 -3.13
CA PRO A 95 -6.77 -11.39 -3.23
C PRO A 95 -7.44 -12.27 -2.15
N SER A 96 -7.86 -11.68 -1.02
CA SER A 96 -8.48 -12.46 0.04
C SER A 96 -9.98 -12.65 -0.18
N ALA A 97 -10.41 -13.91 -0.34
CA ALA A 97 -11.81 -14.25 -0.50
C ALA A 97 -12.67 -13.81 0.71
N SER A 98 -12.14 -13.88 1.91
CA SER A 98 -12.82 -13.44 3.13
C SER A 98 -13.06 -11.94 3.14
N ARG A 99 -12.08 -11.15 2.69
CA ARG A 99 -12.22 -9.70 2.55
C ARG A 99 -13.15 -9.33 1.40
N GLN A 100 -13.08 -10.02 0.25
CA GLN A 100 -14.04 -9.82 -0.85
C GLN A 100 -15.47 -9.99 -0.37
N GLU A 101 -15.75 -11.01 0.47
CA GLU A 101 -17.10 -11.25 0.99
C GLU A 101 -17.58 -10.12 1.92
N ARG A 102 -16.70 -9.58 2.77
CA ARG A 102 -17.00 -8.39 3.60
C ARG A 102 -17.29 -7.16 2.73
N GLN A 103 -16.47 -6.94 1.71
CA GLN A 103 -16.64 -5.85 0.74
C GLN A 103 -17.97 -5.98 -0.02
N ARG A 104 -18.33 -7.19 -0.48
CA ARG A 104 -19.61 -7.45 -1.16
C ARG A 104 -20.81 -7.11 -0.27
N ARG A 105 -20.76 -7.46 1.00
CA ARG A 105 -21.83 -7.09 1.95
C ARG A 105 -21.95 -5.58 2.12
N ARG A 106 -20.83 -4.87 2.27
CA ARG A 106 -20.82 -3.41 2.39
C ARG A 106 -21.31 -2.71 1.12
N LEU A 107 -20.89 -3.21 -0.03
CA LEU A 107 -21.18 -2.64 -1.35
C LEU A 107 -22.46 -3.17 -1.98
N ALA A 108 -23.30 -3.89 -1.24
CA ALA A 108 -24.56 -4.47 -1.77
C ALA A 108 -25.49 -3.42 -2.41
N GLY A 109 -25.49 -2.17 -1.92
CA GLY A 109 -26.25 -1.04 -2.50
C GLY A 109 -25.73 -0.56 -3.85
N PHE A 110 -24.62 -1.12 -4.34
CA PHE A 110 -23.98 -0.84 -5.63
C PHE A 110 -23.82 -2.10 -6.49
N ALA A 111 -24.66 -3.11 -6.24
CA ALA A 111 -24.64 -4.36 -7.02
C ALA A 111 -24.71 -4.08 -8.52
N GLY A 112 -23.89 -4.78 -9.31
CA GLY A 112 -23.77 -4.56 -10.76
C GLY A 112 -22.85 -3.41 -11.18
N LYS A 113 -22.40 -2.55 -10.24
CA LYS A 113 -21.39 -1.51 -10.49
C LYS A 113 -20.00 -1.95 -10.08
N VAL A 114 -19.89 -2.80 -9.07
CA VAL A 114 -18.63 -3.26 -8.50
C VAL A 114 -18.31 -4.66 -8.98
N VAL A 115 -17.09 -4.88 -9.42
CA VAL A 115 -16.49 -6.17 -9.69
C VAL A 115 -15.26 -6.36 -8.85
N TRP A 116 -14.86 -7.61 -8.63
CA TRP A 116 -13.66 -7.98 -7.88
C TRP A 116 -12.69 -8.72 -8.79
N ALA A 117 -11.42 -8.45 -8.57
CA ALA A 117 -10.29 -9.14 -9.19
C ALA A 117 -9.27 -9.48 -8.11
N ASP A 118 -8.51 -10.54 -8.31
CA ASP A 118 -7.48 -10.95 -7.34
C ASP A 118 -6.19 -10.12 -7.49
N ASP A 119 -5.94 -9.63 -8.71
CA ASP A 119 -4.74 -8.88 -9.09
C ASP A 119 -5.00 -7.91 -10.26
N LEU A 120 -3.97 -7.16 -10.63
CA LEU A 120 -4.01 -6.21 -11.75
C LEU A 120 -4.24 -6.89 -13.12
N PRO A 121 -3.56 -8.01 -13.46
CA PRO A 121 -3.85 -8.78 -14.68
C PRO A 121 -5.31 -9.19 -14.80
N SER A 122 -5.89 -9.74 -13.73
CA SER A 122 -7.29 -10.16 -13.69
C SER A 122 -8.25 -8.98 -13.84
N ALA A 123 -7.94 -7.83 -13.19
CA ALA A 123 -8.70 -6.60 -13.36
C ALA A 123 -8.68 -6.11 -14.80
N ALA A 124 -7.52 -6.13 -15.47
CA ALA A 124 -7.38 -5.79 -16.88
C ALA A 124 -8.13 -6.75 -17.80
N ALA A 125 -8.03 -8.06 -17.53
CA ALA A 125 -8.75 -9.09 -18.31
C ALA A 125 -10.28 -8.88 -18.29
N LEU A 126 -10.85 -8.47 -17.16
CA LEU A 126 -12.26 -8.08 -17.02
C LEU A 126 -12.65 -6.86 -17.87
N ARG A 127 -11.66 -6.13 -18.42
CA ARG A 127 -11.84 -4.89 -19.18
C ARG A 127 -11.34 -4.96 -20.63
N GLY A 128 -11.13 -6.18 -21.13
CA GLY A 128 -10.68 -6.39 -22.50
C GLY A 128 -9.16 -6.30 -22.69
N GLY A 129 -8.40 -6.48 -21.62
CA GLY A 129 -6.94 -6.61 -21.64
C GLY A 129 -6.16 -5.41 -21.08
N THR A 130 -6.80 -4.24 -20.98
CA THR A 130 -6.18 -3.04 -20.38
C THR A 130 -7.20 -2.24 -19.58
N ILE A 131 -6.71 -1.37 -18.69
CA ILE A 131 -7.54 -0.48 -17.86
C ILE A 131 -7.51 0.93 -18.46
N ARG A 132 -8.69 1.53 -18.59
CA ARG A 132 -8.85 2.94 -18.98
C ARG A 132 -9.62 3.66 -17.89
N GLY A 133 -8.99 4.64 -17.25
CA GLY A 133 -9.63 5.35 -16.16
C GLY A 133 -8.67 5.70 -15.04
N VAL A 134 -8.99 5.29 -13.81
CA VAL A 134 -8.16 5.56 -12.64
C VAL A 134 -7.81 4.25 -11.95
N ILE A 135 -6.52 4.04 -11.68
CA ILE A 135 -6.07 3.02 -10.74
C ILE A 135 -5.58 3.77 -9.50
N PHE A 136 -6.10 3.43 -8.33
CA PHE A 136 -5.63 4.09 -7.11
C PHE A 136 -5.50 3.12 -5.94
N SER A 137 -4.68 3.54 -4.96
CA SER A 137 -4.57 2.91 -3.65
C SER A 137 -4.54 3.96 -2.54
N ASN A 138 -5.00 3.59 -1.37
CA ASN A 138 -4.92 4.41 -0.16
C ASN A 138 -4.36 3.58 0.98
N GLU A 139 -3.19 3.99 1.50
CA GLU A 139 -2.50 3.28 2.59
C GLU A 139 -2.38 1.78 2.28
N LEU A 140 -1.77 1.47 1.13
CA LEU A 140 -1.51 0.11 0.66
C LEU A 140 -0.02 -0.18 0.58
N LEU A 141 0.77 0.77 0.06
CA LEU A 141 2.17 0.54 -0.25
C LEU A 141 3.01 0.49 1.03
N ASP A 142 2.62 1.20 2.07
CA ASP A 142 3.26 1.18 3.40
C ASP A 142 3.15 -0.18 4.09
N ALA A 143 2.11 -0.95 3.78
CA ALA A 143 1.89 -2.30 4.28
C ALA A 143 2.60 -3.39 3.45
N MET A 144 3.17 -3.05 2.30
CA MET A 144 3.89 -4.02 1.47
C MET A 144 5.22 -4.43 2.11
N PRO A 145 5.65 -5.70 1.91
CA PRO A 145 6.89 -6.20 2.46
C PRO A 145 8.10 -5.36 2.05
N VAL A 146 8.96 -5.06 3.03
CA VAL A 146 10.22 -4.34 2.82
C VAL A 146 11.41 -5.20 3.23
N ARG A 147 12.57 -4.94 2.61
CA ARG A 147 13.87 -5.40 3.10
C ARG A 147 14.42 -4.35 4.05
N ARG A 148 14.88 -4.77 5.21
CA ARG A 148 15.50 -3.90 6.20
C ARG A 148 16.99 -4.02 6.10
N VAL A 149 17.69 -2.91 5.85
CA VAL A 149 19.15 -2.88 5.64
C VAL A 149 19.82 -1.94 6.63
N ALA A 150 21.07 -2.25 7.00
CA ALA A 150 21.83 -1.42 7.94
C ALA A 150 23.27 -1.23 7.48
N TRP A 151 23.85 -0.09 7.87
CA TRP A 151 25.23 0.29 7.60
C TRP A 151 26.17 -0.20 8.70
N ASP A 152 27.18 -1.00 8.33
CA ASP A 152 28.34 -1.34 9.18
C ASP A 152 29.47 -0.36 8.88
N ALA A 153 29.58 0.69 9.67
CA ALA A 153 30.58 1.73 9.46
C ALA A 153 32.02 1.22 9.61
N LYS A 154 32.24 0.17 10.43
CA LYS A 154 33.58 -0.42 10.65
C LYS A 154 34.05 -1.20 9.43
N ARG A 155 33.13 -1.92 8.77
CA ARG A 155 33.40 -2.70 7.56
C ARG A 155 33.12 -1.95 6.28
N ARG A 156 32.52 -0.74 6.39
CA ARG A 156 32.10 0.11 5.26
C ARG A 156 31.24 -0.66 4.26
N ARG A 157 30.19 -1.29 4.75
CA ARG A 157 29.26 -2.07 3.93
C ARG A 157 27.85 -2.02 4.48
N TRP A 158 26.89 -2.18 3.58
CA TRP A 158 25.51 -2.46 3.92
C TRP A 158 25.28 -3.94 4.13
N PHE A 159 24.39 -4.28 5.02
CA PHE A 159 23.91 -5.65 5.19
C PHE A 159 22.40 -5.66 5.43
N GLU A 160 21.74 -6.76 5.05
CA GLU A 160 20.32 -6.98 5.26
C GLU A 160 20.09 -7.65 6.62
N TRP A 161 19.09 -7.17 7.34
CA TRP A 161 18.57 -7.84 8.51
C TRP A 161 17.63 -8.99 8.10
N GLY A 162 17.92 -10.20 8.57
CA GLY A 162 16.99 -11.33 8.59
C GLY A 162 16.35 -11.49 9.95
N VAL A 163 15.35 -12.37 10.03
CA VAL A 163 14.70 -12.76 11.28
C VAL A 163 15.10 -14.18 11.64
N GLY A 164 15.71 -14.34 12.81
CA GLY A 164 16.07 -15.63 13.39
C GLY A 164 15.25 -15.97 14.62
N CYS A 165 15.46 -17.16 15.16
CA CYS A 165 14.89 -17.62 16.43
C CYS A 165 15.94 -17.53 17.54
N GLY A 166 15.62 -16.84 18.63
CA GLY A 166 16.39 -16.80 19.87
C GLY A 166 15.63 -17.45 21.03
N ASP A 167 16.23 -17.50 22.20
CA ASP A 167 15.65 -18.16 23.40
C ASP A 167 14.33 -17.52 23.87
N GLY A 168 14.08 -16.27 23.53
CA GLY A 168 12.88 -15.52 23.93
C GLY A 168 11.91 -15.17 22.78
N GLY A 169 12.12 -15.69 21.57
CA GLY A 169 11.30 -15.40 20.42
C GLY A 169 12.10 -15.02 19.16
N PHE A 170 11.50 -14.23 18.30
CA PHE A 170 12.18 -13.77 17.09
C PHE A 170 13.20 -12.66 17.39
N VAL A 171 14.33 -12.71 16.69
CA VAL A 171 15.42 -11.74 16.82
C VAL A 171 15.92 -11.30 15.45
N TRP A 172 16.41 -10.06 15.38
CA TRP A 172 17.13 -9.59 14.20
C TRP A 172 18.51 -10.25 14.13
N ALA A 173 18.87 -10.75 12.96
CA ALA A 173 20.18 -11.33 12.68
C ALA A 173 20.70 -10.82 11.33
N PRO A 174 22.01 -10.50 11.19
CA PRO A 174 22.57 -10.19 9.87
C PRO A 174 22.37 -11.39 8.93
N PHE A 175 21.89 -11.10 7.71
CA PHE A 175 21.53 -12.14 6.75
C PHE A 175 22.51 -12.22 5.57
N ARG A 176 22.70 -11.08 4.85
CA ARG A 176 23.59 -11.00 3.69
C ARG A 176 24.10 -9.58 3.49
N ASP A 177 25.20 -9.46 2.76
CA ASP A 177 25.68 -8.16 2.31
C ASP A 177 24.77 -7.59 1.21
N VAL A 178 24.68 -6.28 1.14
CA VAL A 178 23.87 -5.52 0.17
C VAL A 178 24.76 -4.49 -0.50
N GLU A 179 24.59 -4.32 -1.79
CA GLU A 179 25.37 -3.34 -2.55
C GLU A 179 24.87 -1.91 -2.23
N SER A 180 25.81 -0.96 -2.07
CA SER A 180 25.48 0.46 -1.80
C SER A 180 24.46 1.01 -2.81
N ARG A 181 24.58 0.63 -4.08
CA ARG A 181 23.66 1.06 -5.12
C ARG A 181 22.20 0.64 -4.87
N GLU A 182 21.97 -0.54 -4.30
CA GLU A 182 20.62 -0.98 -3.94
C GLU A 182 19.98 -0.08 -2.87
N VAL A 183 20.81 0.47 -1.97
CA VAL A 183 20.36 1.30 -0.83
C VAL A 183 20.29 2.76 -1.19
N LEU A 184 21.33 3.27 -1.84
CA LEU A 184 21.50 4.70 -2.14
C LEU A 184 20.81 5.14 -3.44
N GLY A 185 20.51 4.19 -4.36
CA GLY A 185 19.99 4.54 -5.66
C GLY A 185 20.93 5.47 -6.41
N GLU A 186 20.51 6.69 -6.67
CA GLU A 186 21.28 7.72 -7.37
C GLU A 186 21.97 8.73 -6.43
N LEU A 187 21.87 8.54 -5.10
CA LEU A 187 22.58 9.41 -4.16
C LEU A 187 24.09 9.23 -4.26
N ASP A 188 24.81 10.32 -3.97
CA ASP A 188 26.27 10.29 -3.88
C ASP A 188 26.72 9.35 -2.75
N GLY A 189 27.62 8.42 -3.06
CA GLY A 189 28.21 7.50 -2.10
C GLY A 189 28.96 8.19 -0.95
N ALA A 190 29.29 9.46 -1.07
CA ALA A 190 29.88 10.26 0.02
C ALA A 190 29.00 10.32 1.29
N ILE A 191 27.69 10.06 1.16
CA ILE A 191 26.79 9.98 2.33
C ILE A 191 27.21 8.88 3.30
N GLU A 192 27.79 7.77 2.81
CA GLU A 192 28.27 6.65 3.62
C GLU A 192 29.42 7.05 4.59
N GLU A 193 30.11 8.15 4.29
CA GLU A 193 31.21 8.64 5.16
C GLU A 193 30.70 9.29 6.44
N VAL A 194 29.44 9.75 6.43
CA VAL A 194 28.81 10.47 7.54
C VAL A 194 27.74 9.67 8.27
N LEU A 195 27.33 8.51 7.72
CA LEU A 195 26.34 7.66 8.35
C LEU A 195 26.88 7.03 9.64
N PRO A 196 26.12 7.08 10.74
CA PRO A 196 26.50 6.40 11.98
C PRO A 196 26.48 4.87 11.82
N ASP A 197 27.28 4.18 12.63
CA ASP A 197 27.26 2.72 12.72
C ASP A 197 25.85 2.23 13.10
N GLY A 198 25.32 1.25 12.38
CA GLY A 198 23.98 0.75 12.59
C GLY A 198 22.85 1.58 11.98
N PHE A 199 23.16 2.63 11.21
CA PHE A 199 22.10 3.34 10.46
C PHE A 199 21.25 2.35 9.68
N THR A 200 19.97 2.35 9.89
CA THR A 200 19.03 1.37 9.34
C THR A 200 17.98 2.05 8.46
N THR A 201 17.67 1.44 7.33
CA THR A 201 16.60 1.91 6.43
C THR A 201 15.89 0.72 5.76
N GLU A 202 14.81 1.00 5.04
CA GLU A 202 14.02 0.01 4.33
C GLU A 202 14.13 0.19 2.81
N ILE A 203 14.06 -0.93 2.06
CA ILE A 203 13.96 -0.99 0.60
C ILE A 203 12.61 -1.61 0.26
N GLY A 204 11.74 -0.85 -0.39
CA GLY A 204 10.35 -1.23 -0.70
C GLY A 204 10.18 -1.77 -2.11
N GLU A 205 10.90 -2.84 -2.49
CA GLU A 205 10.83 -3.43 -3.82
C GLU A 205 9.40 -3.83 -4.24
N ALA A 206 8.63 -4.39 -3.29
CA ALA A 206 7.26 -4.82 -3.57
C ALA A 206 6.35 -3.66 -3.99
N ALA A 207 6.46 -2.51 -3.33
CA ALA A 207 5.71 -1.30 -3.67
C ALA A 207 6.09 -0.77 -5.07
N VAL A 208 7.39 -0.76 -5.38
CA VAL A 208 7.91 -0.33 -6.70
C VAL A 208 7.40 -1.26 -7.81
N GLU A 209 7.47 -2.58 -7.61
CA GLU A 209 7.01 -3.54 -8.61
C GLU A 209 5.49 -3.45 -8.82
N TRP A 210 4.71 -3.29 -7.74
CA TRP A 210 3.27 -3.07 -7.85
C TRP A 210 2.95 -1.80 -8.66
N TRP A 211 3.67 -0.70 -8.38
CA TRP A 211 3.49 0.57 -9.11
C TRP A 211 3.80 0.43 -10.61
N LYS A 212 4.91 -0.23 -10.93
CA LYS A 212 5.29 -0.52 -12.32
C LYS A 212 4.28 -1.43 -13.01
N GLU A 213 3.78 -2.43 -12.31
CA GLU A 213 2.76 -3.32 -12.84
C GLU A 213 1.45 -2.57 -13.11
N ALA A 214 1.00 -1.75 -12.17
CA ALA A 214 -0.19 -0.92 -12.35
C ALA A 214 -0.06 0.02 -13.56
N ALA A 215 1.11 0.62 -13.75
CA ALA A 215 1.40 1.46 -14.91
C ALA A 215 1.34 0.68 -16.24
N ARG A 216 1.80 -0.59 -16.27
CA ARG A 216 1.74 -1.44 -17.48
C ARG A 216 0.32 -1.76 -17.92
N TRP A 217 -0.59 -1.96 -16.95
CA TRP A 217 -1.98 -2.29 -17.25
C TRP A 217 -2.87 -1.07 -17.52
N LEU A 218 -2.40 0.14 -17.23
CA LEU A 218 -3.10 1.38 -17.50
C LEU A 218 -2.82 1.86 -18.93
N ASP A 219 -3.78 1.67 -19.83
CA ASP A 219 -3.70 2.19 -21.21
C ASP A 219 -3.84 3.72 -21.22
N ARG A 220 -4.82 4.24 -20.50
CA ARG A 220 -5.10 5.68 -20.44
C ARG A 220 -5.78 6.09 -19.15
N GLY A 221 -5.28 7.15 -18.53
CA GLY A 221 -5.89 7.68 -17.32
C GLY A 221 -4.89 8.15 -16.29
N ARG A 222 -5.14 7.80 -15.01
CA ARG A 222 -4.31 8.20 -13.87
C ARG A 222 -4.01 6.99 -12.99
N LEU A 223 -2.76 6.90 -12.58
CA LEU A 223 -2.31 6.04 -11.49
C LEU A 223 -2.01 6.92 -10.28
N VAL A 224 -2.62 6.63 -9.13
CA VAL A 224 -2.55 7.49 -7.95
C VAL A 224 -2.40 6.64 -6.69
N THR A 225 -1.51 7.03 -5.79
CA THR A 225 -1.46 6.50 -4.44
C THR A 225 -1.56 7.62 -3.42
N PHE A 226 -2.23 7.34 -2.33
CA PHE A 226 -2.27 8.17 -1.13
C PHE A 226 -1.61 7.37 -0.02
N ASP A 227 -0.41 7.78 0.34
CA ASP A 227 0.38 7.07 1.33
C ASP A 227 1.33 8.03 2.04
N TYR A 228 1.90 7.61 3.15
CA TYR A 228 2.92 8.38 3.85
C TYR A 228 4.31 7.80 3.57
N GLY A 229 5.24 8.72 3.34
CA GLY A 229 6.58 8.34 2.94
C GLY A 229 7.52 9.52 2.82
N PHE A 230 8.63 9.29 2.15
CA PHE A 230 9.71 10.21 2.01
C PHE A 230 10.30 10.18 0.60
N THR A 231 11.03 11.22 0.26
CA THR A 231 11.99 11.16 -0.84
C THR A 231 13.24 10.41 -0.38
N LEU A 232 14.05 9.97 -1.36
CA LEU A 232 15.30 9.28 -1.09
C LEU A 232 16.22 10.09 -0.16
N GLU A 233 16.35 11.41 -0.40
CA GLU A 233 17.18 12.27 0.46
C GLU A 233 16.61 12.41 1.88
N GLU A 234 15.31 12.47 2.02
CA GLU A 234 14.66 12.57 3.34
C GLU A 234 14.84 11.32 4.17
N ARG A 235 15.01 10.16 3.52
CA ARG A 235 15.24 8.87 4.16
C ARG A 235 16.54 8.85 4.97
N PHE A 236 17.57 9.57 4.51
CA PHE A 236 18.90 9.62 5.15
C PHE A 236 19.07 10.75 6.19
N ARG A 237 17.99 11.35 6.64
CA ARG A 237 18.06 12.37 7.70
C ARG A 237 18.49 11.75 9.04
N PRO A 238 19.25 12.52 9.88
CA PRO A 238 19.75 12.02 11.17
C PRO A 238 18.66 11.51 12.13
N GLU A 239 17.42 12.01 12.02
CA GLU A 239 16.32 11.62 12.87
C GLU A 239 15.78 10.21 12.54
N ARG A 240 16.24 9.61 11.42
CA ARG A 240 15.75 8.33 10.89
C ARG A 240 16.75 7.20 10.96
N VAL A 241 17.71 7.27 11.89
CA VAL A 241 18.79 6.25 12.04
C VAL A 241 18.30 4.84 12.30
N GLU A 242 17.06 4.66 12.76
CA GLU A 242 16.47 3.35 13.05
C GLU A 242 15.45 2.89 11.99
N GLY A 243 15.38 3.57 10.85
CA GLY A 243 14.40 3.31 9.82
C GLY A 243 12.97 3.72 10.20
N THR A 244 12.04 3.30 9.38
CA THR A 244 10.62 3.69 9.45
C THR A 244 9.68 2.56 9.81
N LEU A 245 10.15 1.31 9.79
CA LEU A 245 9.32 0.14 10.11
C LEU A 245 8.75 0.24 11.54
N ARG A 246 7.44 0.14 11.65
CA ARG A 246 6.67 0.28 12.90
C ARG A 246 5.61 -0.80 12.99
N ALA A 247 5.20 -1.07 14.22
CA ALA A 247 4.06 -1.91 14.55
C ALA A 247 2.96 -1.08 15.20
N TYR A 248 1.71 -1.39 14.87
CA TYR A 248 0.52 -0.73 15.44
C TYR A 248 -0.39 -1.77 16.06
N ARG A 249 -0.83 -1.50 17.29
CA ARG A 249 -1.80 -2.32 18.01
C ARG A 249 -2.56 -1.45 19.03
N GLY A 250 -3.90 -1.47 18.99
CA GLY A 250 -4.74 -0.71 19.91
C GLY A 250 -4.42 0.79 19.93
N HIS A 251 -4.18 1.41 18.77
CA HIS A 251 -3.77 2.81 18.60
C HIS A 251 -2.41 3.17 19.24
N GLN A 252 -1.60 2.18 19.55
CA GLN A 252 -0.24 2.38 20.06
C GLN A 252 0.78 2.00 19.02
N VAL A 253 1.81 2.84 18.87
CA VAL A 253 2.94 2.61 17.99
C VAL A 253 4.06 1.94 18.77
N SER A 254 4.66 0.90 18.19
CA SER A 254 5.82 0.20 18.72
C SER A 254 6.91 0.04 17.67
N ARG A 255 8.15 0.01 18.10
CA ARG A 255 9.31 -0.40 17.28
C ARG A 255 9.61 -1.89 17.40
N ASP A 256 8.95 -2.59 18.31
CA ASP A 256 9.09 -4.03 18.50
C ASP A 256 8.23 -4.80 17.50
N VAL A 257 8.69 -4.79 16.25
CA VAL A 257 7.97 -5.35 15.09
C VAL A 257 8.06 -6.88 15.03
N LEU A 258 8.96 -7.49 15.81
CA LEU A 258 9.11 -8.95 15.88
C LEU A 258 8.21 -9.57 16.97
N ARG A 259 7.63 -8.76 17.82
CA ARG A 259 6.72 -9.21 18.86
C ARG A 259 5.38 -9.61 18.26
N ASP A 260 4.81 -10.71 18.74
CA ASP A 260 3.46 -11.16 18.42
C ASP A 260 3.12 -11.08 16.90
N PRO A 261 3.89 -11.73 15.98
CA PRO A 261 3.66 -11.63 14.54
C PRO A 261 2.23 -12.12 14.18
N GLY A 262 1.55 -11.34 13.34
CA GLY A 262 0.15 -11.57 12.99
C GLY A 262 -0.85 -10.97 13.98
N GLU A 263 -0.42 -10.34 15.08
CA GLU A 263 -1.29 -9.68 16.05
C GLU A 263 -1.20 -8.15 16.01
N GLN A 264 -0.30 -7.61 15.22
CA GLN A 264 -0.07 -6.18 15.05
C GLN A 264 0.08 -5.85 13.57
N ASP A 265 -0.36 -4.66 13.19
CA ASP A 265 -0.11 -4.13 11.87
C ASP A 265 1.35 -3.69 11.75
N LEU A 266 1.95 -3.90 10.58
CA LEU A 266 3.33 -3.53 10.30
C LEU A 266 3.37 -2.63 9.10
N THR A 267 3.90 -1.42 9.26
CA THR A 267 4.04 -0.47 8.16
C THR A 267 5.48 0.05 8.05
N ALA A 268 5.87 0.40 6.84
CA ALA A 268 7.09 1.12 6.54
C ALA A 268 6.78 2.29 5.60
N HIS A 269 7.47 3.41 5.75
CA HIS A 269 7.23 4.56 4.90
C HIS A 269 7.64 4.27 3.45
N VAL A 270 6.81 4.74 2.52
CA VAL A 270 7.02 4.59 1.09
C VAL A 270 8.14 5.50 0.62
N ASP A 271 9.03 4.99 -0.23
CA ASP A 271 10.01 5.80 -0.97
C ASP A 271 9.35 6.30 -2.26
N PHE A 272 9.01 7.59 -2.31
CA PHE A 272 8.38 8.22 -3.47
C PHE A 272 9.36 8.61 -4.58
N THR A 273 10.64 8.27 -4.44
CA THR A 273 11.67 8.52 -5.45
C THR A 273 12.03 7.26 -6.23
N ALA A 274 11.71 6.10 -5.68
CA ALA A 274 12.10 4.78 -6.22
C ALA A 274 11.40 4.42 -7.56
#